data_a3bdf648fd29bdc5b35ce52834f0e65d
#
_entry.id   a3bdf648fd29bdc5b35ce52834f0e65d
#
_cell.length_a   1.000
_cell.length_b   1.000
_cell.length_c   1.000
_cell.angle_alpha   90.00
_cell.angle_beta   90.00
_cell.angle_gamma   90.00
#
_symmetry.space_group_name_H-M   'P 1'
#
loop_
_entity.id
_entity.type
_entity.pdbx_description
1 polymer ?
#
loop_
_entity_poly.entity_id
_entity_poly.type
_entity_poly.pdbx_seq_one_letter_code
_entity_poly.pdbx_strand_id
1 'polypeptide(L)'
;FYTLQILFEIEARKHYAEDSLLILDDIADSFDYKNKYAIIEYLADVCKDNRFKIILLTHNFDFYRTVASRLGLKKSVFMAIHDTSGDIKCKIGQYRKDVFQHFSKRANKKRVFIGLLPFVRNIIEYSKGEQSDEYKCLTNCLHIKAGSGTISSDTICRLYKTYIHNCQNLVIDFGATLITDLILQEADVIVNENPLIDEILLENKLVLSIAIRLRAEQLILKLINDIDTDEILSNQTRELIDKYKQSDAPNPEILSIFDKVSLMTPENIHVNAFMYEPLIDMSVMHLIKLYNDIKCHMAD
;
A
#
# COMPACT_ATOMS: atom_id res chain seq x y z
N PHE A 1 19.28 10.12 25.83
CA PHE A 1 19.73 9.45 27.06
C PHE A 1 19.69 7.93 26.90
N TYR A 2 18.56 7.36 26.48
CA TYR A 2 18.38 5.93 26.35
C TYR A 2 19.36 5.26 25.36
N THR A 3 19.61 5.90 24.21
CA THR A 3 20.58 5.43 23.19
C THR A 3 22.00 5.33 23.74
N LEU A 4 22.44 6.33 24.51
CA LEU A 4 23.76 6.32 25.13
C LEU A 4 23.90 5.16 26.12
N GLN A 5 22.86 4.86 26.87
CA GLN A 5 22.85 3.73 27.80
C GLN A 5 23.03 2.38 27.07
N ILE A 6 22.31 2.19 25.94
CA ILE A 6 22.48 1.00 25.10
C ILE A 6 23.91 0.89 24.56
N LEU A 7 24.47 2.00 24.04
CA LEU A 7 25.84 2.03 23.53
C LEU A 7 26.86 1.67 24.61
N PHE A 8 26.73 2.24 25.82
CA PHE A 8 27.63 1.92 26.93
C PHE A 8 27.51 0.46 27.37
N GLU A 9 26.30 -0.12 27.39
CA GLU A 9 26.10 -1.52 27.73
C GLU A 9 26.76 -2.44 26.68
N ILE A 10 26.62 -2.14 25.40
CA ILE A 10 27.26 -2.91 24.31
C ILE A 10 28.78 -2.83 24.44
N GLU A 11 29.34 -1.65 24.66
CA GLU A 11 30.79 -1.47 24.81
C GLU A 11 31.34 -2.16 26.06
N ALA A 12 30.59 -2.15 27.16
CA ALA A 12 30.96 -2.88 28.35
C ALA A 12 31.03 -4.40 28.10
N ARG A 13 30.04 -4.97 27.40
CA ARG A 13 30.03 -6.39 27.04
C ARG A 13 31.14 -6.77 26.07
N LYS A 14 31.50 -5.90 25.14
CA LYS A 14 32.67 -6.07 24.29
C LYS A 14 33.95 -6.14 25.13
N HIS A 15 34.07 -5.26 26.13
CA HIS A 15 35.24 -5.20 27.02
C HIS A 15 35.38 -6.48 27.85
N TYR A 16 34.27 -6.99 28.44
CA TYR A 16 34.27 -8.22 29.22
C TYR A 16 34.28 -9.51 28.42
N ALA A 17 34.28 -9.39 27.07
CA ALA A 17 34.29 -10.51 26.14
C ALA A 17 33.13 -11.52 26.33
N GLU A 18 31.95 -11.02 26.69
CA GLU A 18 30.75 -11.83 26.96
C GLU A 18 29.95 -12.13 25.68
N ASP A 19 29.52 -13.40 25.54
CA ASP A 19 28.51 -13.76 24.54
C ASP A 19 27.18 -13.10 24.88
N SER A 20 26.59 -12.39 23.92
CA SER A 20 25.41 -11.57 24.15
C SER A 20 24.36 -11.69 23.05
N LEU A 21 23.11 -11.78 23.45
CA LEU A 21 21.95 -11.60 22.55
C LEU A 21 21.36 -10.21 22.77
N LEU A 22 21.40 -9.40 21.71
CA LEU A 22 20.79 -8.06 21.70
C LEU A 22 19.41 -8.16 21.03
N ILE A 23 18.37 -7.76 21.76
CA ILE A 23 17.02 -7.62 21.23
C ILE A 23 16.74 -6.13 21.15
N LEU A 24 16.59 -5.62 19.92
CA LEU A 24 16.39 -4.21 19.63
C LEU A 24 14.99 -4.04 19.04
N ASP A 25 14.13 -3.35 19.80
CA ASP A 25 12.73 -3.14 19.43
C ASP A 25 12.51 -1.67 19.06
N ASP A 26 12.01 -1.45 17.85
CA ASP A 26 11.63 -0.15 17.26
C ASP A 26 12.64 1.00 17.47
N ILE A 27 13.92 0.67 17.42
CA ILE A 27 14.98 1.68 17.59
C ILE A 27 14.93 2.80 16.55
N ALA A 28 14.32 2.56 15.39
CA ALA A 28 14.19 3.54 14.32
C ALA A 28 13.35 4.75 14.70
N ASP A 29 12.33 4.56 15.53
CA ASP A 29 11.36 5.60 15.86
C ASP A 29 11.90 6.65 16.83
N SER A 30 12.97 6.29 17.54
CA SER A 30 13.65 7.18 18.48
C SER A 30 14.65 8.13 17.82
N PHE A 31 14.90 8.01 16.52
CA PHE A 31 15.92 8.77 15.79
C PHE A 31 15.33 9.62 14.68
N ASP A 32 15.90 10.83 14.51
CA ASP A 32 15.69 11.61 13.31
C ASP A 32 16.35 10.93 12.08
N TYR A 33 16.00 11.40 10.90
CA TYR A 33 16.43 10.79 9.63
C TYR A 33 17.96 10.61 9.51
N LYS A 34 18.75 11.58 10.01
CA LYS A 34 20.22 11.53 9.94
C LYS A 34 20.80 10.45 10.85
N ASN A 35 20.22 10.28 12.03
CA ASN A 35 20.71 9.37 13.05
C ASN A 35 20.33 7.91 12.76
N LYS A 36 19.29 7.66 11.95
CA LYS A 36 18.92 6.30 11.50
C LYS A 36 20.08 5.58 10.80
N TYR A 37 20.81 6.30 9.95
CA TYR A 37 21.96 5.69 9.26
C TYR A 37 23.13 5.43 10.20
N ALA A 38 23.40 6.31 11.15
CA ALA A 38 24.47 6.13 12.13
C ALA A 38 24.27 4.87 12.98
N ILE A 39 23.04 4.60 13.43
CA ILE A 39 22.73 3.38 14.19
C ILE A 39 22.89 2.13 13.35
N ILE A 40 22.52 2.15 12.07
CA ILE A 40 22.70 1.00 11.16
C ILE A 40 24.20 0.68 10.98
N GLU A 41 25.03 1.68 10.77
CA GLU A 41 26.48 1.49 10.65
C GLU A 41 27.08 0.95 11.97
N TYR A 42 26.64 1.46 13.11
CA TYR A 42 27.06 0.93 14.42
C TYR A 42 26.66 -0.53 14.59
N LEU A 43 25.41 -0.89 14.24
CA LEU A 43 24.96 -2.29 14.29
C LEU A 43 25.76 -3.18 13.33
N ALA A 44 26.13 -2.67 12.15
CA ALA A 44 27.00 -3.36 11.22
C ALA A 44 28.36 -3.67 11.83
N ASP A 45 28.91 -2.75 12.61
CA ASP A 45 30.18 -2.96 13.32
C ASP A 45 30.03 -3.96 14.47
N VAL A 46 28.93 -3.90 15.24
CA VAL A 46 28.64 -4.88 16.29
C VAL A 46 28.50 -6.29 15.71
N CYS A 47 27.85 -6.44 14.55
CA CYS A 47 27.68 -7.72 13.86
C CYS A 47 29.01 -8.37 13.39
N LYS A 48 30.11 -7.63 13.31
CA LYS A 48 31.44 -8.20 13.00
C LYS A 48 32.02 -9.02 14.14
N ASP A 49 31.58 -8.76 15.36
CA ASP A 49 31.97 -9.54 16.52
C ASP A 49 31.02 -10.73 16.71
N ASN A 50 31.50 -11.94 16.48
CA ASN A 50 30.73 -13.17 16.51
C ASN A 50 30.07 -13.48 17.86
N ARG A 51 30.49 -12.82 18.93
CA ARG A 51 29.90 -12.95 20.26
C ARG A 51 28.54 -12.29 20.36
N PHE A 52 28.24 -11.32 19.48
CA PHE A 52 26.94 -10.66 19.45
C PHE A 52 26.01 -11.34 18.47
N LYS A 53 24.82 -11.71 18.95
CA LYS A 53 23.68 -12.10 18.13
C LYS A 53 22.64 -11.01 18.26
N ILE A 54 22.07 -10.57 17.14
CA ILE A 54 21.13 -9.43 17.13
C ILE A 54 19.79 -9.91 16.58
N ILE A 55 18.72 -9.62 17.32
CA ILE A 55 17.34 -9.66 16.83
C ILE A 55 16.86 -8.22 16.77
N LEU A 56 16.56 -7.75 15.57
CA LEU A 56 16.01 -6.42 15.32
C LEU A 56 14.55 -6.55 14.97
N LEU A 57 13.69 -5.95 15.78
CA LEU A 57 12.25 -5.84 15.56
C LEU A 57 11.94 -4.42 15.11
N THR A 58 11.12 -4.28 14.08
CA THR A 58 10.65 -2.97 13.61
C THR A 58 9.37 -3.10 12.81
N HIS A 59 8.47 -2.16 12.98
CA HIS A 59 7.31 -1.97 12.14
C HIS A 59 7.58 -0.97 10.99
N ASN A 60 8.71 -0.25 11.03
CA ASN A 60 9.10 0.72 10.01
C ASN A 60 9.70 0.00 8.78
N PHE A 61 8.93 -0.05 7.70
CA PHE A 61 9.31 -0.79 6.50
C PHE A 61 10.53 -0.20 5.77
N ASP A 62 10.70 1.12 5.76
CA ASP A 62 11.87 1.76 5.15
C ASP A 62 13.15 1.45 5.93
N PHE A 63 13.06 1.48 7.28
CA PHE A 63 14.16 1.07 8.13
C PHE A 63 14.54 -0.41 7.91
N TYR A 64 13.54 -1.32 7.86
CA TYR A 64 13.74 -2.73 7.52
C TYR A 64 14.50 -2.91 6.21
N ARG A 65 14.08 -2.23 5.12
CA ARG A 65 14.74 -2.30 3.81
C ARG A 65 16.18 -1.81 3.86
N THR A 66 16.41 -0.71 4.55
CA THR A 66 17.73 -0.08 4.69
C THR A 66 18.67 -0.99 5.44
N VAL A 67 18.25 -1.55 6.58
CA VAL A 67 19.04 -2.52 7.36
C VAL A 67 19.34 -3.77 6.53
N ALA A 68 18.31 -4.37 5.91
CA ALA A 68 18.47 -5.57 5.10
C ALA A 68 19.45 -5.36 3.94
N SER A 69 19.45 -4.18 3.32
CA SER A 69 20.35 -3.80 2.25
C SER A 69 21.77 -3.59 2.74
N ARG A 70 21.94 -2.78 3.81
CA ARG A 70 23.25 -2.41 4.37
C ARG A 70 24.00 -3.59 4.98
N LEU A 71 23.30 -4.46 5.69
CA LEU A 71 23.89 -5.66 6.30
C LEU A 71 23.96 -6.86 5.34
N GLY A 72 23.49 -6.72 4.11
CA GLY A 72 23.51 -7.79 3.11
C GLY A 72 22.64 -9.01 3.49
N LEU A 73 21.61 -8.81 4.31
CA LEU A 73 20.77 -9.87 4.83
C LEU A 73 19.93 -10.50 3.72
N LYS A 74 20.07 -11.81 3.49
CA LYS A 74 19.33 -12.52 2.44
C LYS A 74 18.30 -13.51 2.98
N LYS A 75 18.62 -14.22 4.06
CA LYS A 75 17.79 -15.31 4.61
C LYS A 75 17.36 -15.07 6.06
N SER A 76 17.96 -14.09 6.73
CA SER A 76 17.71 -13.78 8.15
C SER A 76 16.72 -12.62 8.31
N VAL A 77 15.81 -12.46 7.37
CA VAL A 77 14.84 -11.38 7.35
C VAL A 77 13.45 -11.98 7.28
N PHE A 78 12.64 -11.72 8.28
CA PHE A 78 11.32 -12.30 8.43
C PHE A 78 10.27 -11.21 8.61
N MET A 79 9.05 -11.54 8.26
CA MET A 79 7.87 -10.74 8.56
C MET A 79 6.97 -11.56 9.46
N ALA A 80 6.59 -10.97 10.59
CA ALA A 80 5.63 -11.55 11.51
C ALA A 80 4.21 -11.28 10.97
N ILE A 81 3.39 -12.30 10.92
CA ILE A 81 2.03 -12.25 10.39
C ILE A 81 1.11 -12.88 11.40
N HIS A 82 0.01 -12.19 11.74
CA HIS A 82 -1.07 -12.79 12.51
C HIS A 82 -1.95 -13.64 11.61
N ASP A 83 -2.29 -14.82 12.07
CA ASP A 83 -3.36 -15.60 11.46
C ASP A 83 -4.70 -15.37 12.19
N THR A 84 -5.78 -15.94 11.64
CA THR A 84 -7.13 -15.77 12.20
C THR A 84 -7.33 -16.45 13.55
N SER A 85 -6.44 -17.36 13.96
CA SER A 85 -6.41 -17.96 15.30
C SER A 85 -5.69 -17.11 16.34
N GLY A 86 -5.06 -16.01 15.92
CA GLY A 86 -4.24 -15.16 16.78
C GLY A 86 -2.80 -15.63 16.91
N ASP A 87 -2.41 -16.69 16.18
CA ASP A 87 -1.05 -17.18 16.16
C ASP A 87 -0.14 -16.27 15.33
N ILE A 88 1.11 -16.13 15.75
CA ILE A 88 2.13 -15.38 15.01
C ILE A 88 2.96 -16.36 14.17
N LYS A 89 2.96 -16.14 12.87
CA LYS A 89 3.80 -16.88 11.90
C LYS A 89 4.85 -15.98 11.31
N CYS A 90 6.10 -16.49 11.24
CA CYS A 90 7.18 -15.75 10.57
C CYS A 90 7.37 -16.29 9.15
N LYS A 91 7.24 -15.41 8.15
CA LYS A 91 7.54 -15.70 6.75
C LYS A 91 8.81 -14.96 6.31
N ILE A 92 9.51 -15.48 5.30
CA ILE A 92 10.66 -14.78 4.71
C ILE A 92 10.21 -13.41 4.20
N GLY A 93 10.93 -12.36 4.59
CA GLY A 93 10.60 -10.99 4.24
C GLY A 93 10.53 -10.75 2.73
N GLN A 94 9.46 -10.08 2.29
CA GLN A 94 9.19 -9.71 0.90
C GLN A 94 9.56 -8.23 0.67
N TYR A 95 9.48 -7.79 -0.59
CA TYR A 95 9.65 -6.39 -1.01
C TYR A 95 10.97 -5.71 -0.58
N ARG A 96 12.02 -6.49 -0.36
CA ARG A 96 13.34 -5.99 0.10
C ARG A 96 13.98 -4.97 -0.82
N LYS A 97 13.69 -5.04 -2.12
CA LYS A 97 14.27 -4.15 -3.12
C LYS A 97 13.22 -3.12 -3.56
N ASP A 98 12.91 -3.12 -4.81
CA ASP A 98 12.03 -2.16 -5.44
C ASP A 98 10.65 -2.80 -5.70
N VAL A 99 9.61 -2.27 -5.03
CA VAL A 99 8.21 -2.73 -5.20
C VAL A 99 7.76 -2.49 -6.63
N PHE A 100 8.08 -1.34 -7.20
CA PHE A 100 7.72 -1.02 -8.58
C PHE A 100 8.37 -2.00 -9.57
N GLN A 101 9.65 -2.32 -9.39
CA GLN A 101 10.31 -3.33 -10.22
C GLN A 101 9.69 -4.72 -10.05
N HIS A 102 9.29 -5.09 -8.83
CA HIS A 102 8.60 -6.35 -8.58
C HIS A 102 7.26 -6.40 -9.32
N PHE A 103 6.49 -5.33 -9.27
CA PHE A 103 5.20 -5.22 -9.94
C PHE A 103 5.36 -5.18 -11.47
N SER A 104 6.27 -4.36 -11.99
CA SER A 104 6.45 -4.22 -13.44
C SER A 104 6.83 -5.53 -14.14
N LYS A 105 7.58 -6.42 -13.47
CA LYS A 105 7.92 -7.75 -13.98
C LYS A 105 6.74 -8.74 -13.97
N ARG A 106 5.69 -8.47 -13.23
CA ARG A 106 4.52 -9.33 -13.02
C ARG A 106 3.22 -8.68 -13.48
N ALA A 107 3.31 -7.64 -14.29
CA ALA A 107 2.17 -6.85 -14.75
C ALA A 107 1.11 -7.64 -15.54
N ASN A 108 1.40 -8.87 -15.98
CA ASN A 108 0.42 -9.77 -16.59
C ASN A 108 -0.55 -10.43 -15.58
N LYS A 109 -0.34 -10.26 -14.27
CA LYS A 109 -1.25 -10.72 -13.22
C LYS A 109 -2.27 -9.60 -12.93
N LYS A 110 -3.56 -9.91 -12.94
CA LYS A 110 -4.65 -8.94 -12.78
C LYS A 110 -4.46 -8.00 -11.58
N ARG A 111 -4.21 -8.53 -10.37
CA ARG A 111 -4.02 -7.75 -9.15
C ARG A 111 -2.80 -6.84 -9.22
N VAL A 112 -1.69 -7.34 -9.77
CA VAL A 112 -0.48 -6.54 -9.99
C VAL A 112 -0.71 -5.47 -11.05
N PHE A 113 -1.43 -5.79 -12.12
CA PHE A 113 -1.82 -4.84 -13.16
C PHE A 113 -2.63 -3.67 -12.58
N ILE A 114 -3.63 -3.96 -11.76
CA ILE A 114 -4.42 -2.96 -11.04
C ILE A 114 -3.54 -2.15 -10.09
N GLY A 115 -2.68 -2.82 -9.32
CA GLY A 115 -1.77 -2.17 -8.38
C GLY A 115 -0.77 -1.21 -9.03
N LEU A 116 -0.47 -1.36 -10.33
CA LEU A 116 0.39 -0.44 -11.08
C LEU A 116 -0.31 0.86 -11.50
N LEU A 117 -1.63 0.94 -11.49
CA LEU A 117 -2.38 2.14 -11.91
C LEU A 117 -1.88 3.42 -11.22
N PRO A 118 -1.84 3.50 -9.87
CA PRO A 118 -1.38 4.70 -9.19
C PRO A 118 0.11 5.00 -9.44
N PHE A 119 0.96 3.99 -9.58
CA PHE A 119 2.37 4.19 -9.90
C PHE A 119 2.58 4.82 -11.27
N VAL A 120 1.90 4.30 -12.29
CA VAL A 120 2.03 4.83 -13.66
C VAL A 120 1.40 6.21 -13.77
N ARG A 121 0.30 6.46 -13.05
CA ARG A 121 -0.28 7.80 -12.95
C ARG A 121 0.75 8.81 -12.42
N ASN A 122 1.47 8.49 -11.34
CA ASN A 122 2.51 9.37 -10.82
C ASN A 122 3.70 9.52 -11.79
N ILE A 123 4.12 8.49 -12.49
CA ILE A 123 5.17 8.60 -13.52
C ILE A 123 4.75 9.60 -14.61
N ILE A 124 3.51 9.55 -15.06
CA ILE A 124 2.99 10.45 -16.06
C ILE A 124 2.83 11.87 -15.52
N GLU A 125 2.37 12.01 -14.28
CA GLU A 125 2.30 13.30 -13.58
C GLU A 125 3.65 14.03 -13.59
N TYR A 126 4.71 13.33 -13.17
CA TYR A 126 6.07 13.91 -13.13
C TYR A 126 6.71 14.12 -14.50
N SER A 127 6.29 13.37 -15.53
CA SER A 127 6.90 13.45 -16.86
C SER A 127 6.14 14.32 -17.85
N LYS A 128 4.82 14.37 -17.77
CA LYS A 128 3.93 15.09 -18.71
C LYS A 128 3.00 16.12 -18.05
N GLY A 129 2.84 16.04 -16.73
CA GLY A 129 1.94 16.87 -15.95
C GLY A 129 0.48 16.36 -15.93
N GLU A 130 -0.28 16.92 -14.99
CA GLU A 130 -1.66 16.53 -14.69
C GLU A 130 -2.66 16.83 -15.81
N GLN A 131 -2.31 17.72 -16.76
CA GLN A 131 -3.20 18.09 -17.86
C GLN A 131 -3.15 17.11 -19.06
N SER A 132 -2.22 16.14 -19.04
CA SER A 132 -2.09 15.16 -20.12
C SER A 132 -3.30 14.20 -20.15
N ASP A 133 -3.68 13.78 -21.36
CA ASP A 133 -4.80 12.85 -21.53
C ASP A 133 -4.53 11.49 -20.86
N GLU A 134 -3.28 11.07 -20.85
CA GLU A 134 -2.85 9.83 -20.20
C GLU A 134 -3.01 9.90 -18.67
N TYR A 135 -2.67 11.04 -18.04
CA TYR A 135 -2.89 11.26 -16.61
C TYR A 135 -4.38 11.25 -16.27
N LYS A 136 -5.20 11.97 -17.07
CA LYS A 136 -6.66 11.99 -16.93
C LYS A 136 -7.25 10.59 -17.10
N CYS A 137 -6.79 9.83 -18.09
CA CYS A 137 -7.21 8.45 -18.30
C CYS A 137 -6.96 7.58 -17.05
N LEU A 138 -5.76 7.63 -16.45
CA LEU A 138 -5.46 6.86 -15.24
C LEU A 138 -6.20 7.38 -14.02
N THR A 139 -6.44 8.68 -13.90
CA THR A 139 -7.27 9.26 -12.85
C THR A 139 -8.70 8.75 -12.93
N ASN A 140 -9.27 8.65 -14.14
CA ASN A 140 -10.60 8.09 -14.38
C ASN A 140 -10.70 6.59 -14.06
N CYS A 141 -9.57 5.86 -13.99
CA CYS A 141 -9.54 4.48 -13.50
C CYS A 141 -9.62 4.39 -11.96
N LEU A 142 -9.22 5.44 -11.26
CA LEU A 142 -9.13 5.47 -9.80
C LEU A 142 -10.30 6.22 -9.14
N HIS A 143 -11.16 6.85 -9.94
CA HIS A 143 -12.32 7.62 -9.51
C HIS A 143 -13.51 7.39 -10.44
N ILE A 144 -14.72 7.66 -9.96
CA ILE A 144 -15.94 7.65 -10.76
C ILE A 144 -16.10 9.00 -11.47
N LYS A 145 -15.77 9.03 -12.74
CA LYS A 145 -15.88 10.14 -13.67
C LYS A 145 -16.78 9.76 -14.86
N ALA A 146 -17.25 10.70 -15.65
CA ALA A 146 -18.05 10.41 -16.85
C ALA A 146 -17.35 9.41 -17.81
N GLY A 147 -16.04 9.49 -17.93
CA GLY A 147 -15.24 8.60 -18.78
C GLY A 147 -14.85 7.25 -18.16
N SER A 148 -15.07 7.02 -16.86
CA SER A 148 -14.55 5.84 -16.13
C SER A 148 -15.09 4.51 -16.66
N GLY A 149 -16.36 4.49 -17.11
CA GLY A 149 -17.03 3.30 -17.65
C GLY A 149 -16.64 2.91 -19.07
N THR A 150 -15.67 3.56 -19.72
CA THR A 150 -15.29 3.29 -21.11
C THR A 150 -13.85 2.83 -21.30
N ILE A 151 -13.03 2.84 -20.23
CA ILE A 151 -11.61 2.54 -20.29
C ILE A 151 -11.40 1.03 -20.20
N SER A 152 -10.87 0.44 -21.30
CA SER A 152 -10.52 -0.98 -21.32
C SER A 152 -9.13 -1.25 -20.74
N SER A 153 -8.90 -2.48 -20.26
CA SER A 153 -7.58 -2.93 -19.82
C SER A 153 -6.52 -2.88 -20.92
N ASP A 154 -6.90 -3.02 -22.21
CA ASP A 154 -5.99 -2.83 -23.34
C ASP A 154 -5.49 -1.39 -23.46
N THR A 155 -6.33 -0.41 -23.15
CA THR A 155 -5.91 1.00 -23.12
C THR A 155 -4.83 1.22 -22.07
N ILE A 156 -5.02 0.68 -20.87
CA ILE A 156 -4.04 0.74 -19.78
C ILE A 156 -2.78 -0.05 -20.12
N CYS A 157 -2.92 -1.24 -20.74
CA CYS A 157 -1.77 -2.03 -21.19
C CYS A 157 -0.88 -1.25 -22.18
N ARG A 158 -1.46 -0.46 -23.09
CA ARG A 158 -0.70 0.42 -23.98
C ARG A 158 0.06 1.50 -23.23
N LEU A 159 -0.54 2.10 -22.21
CA LEU A 159 0.16 3.07 -21.33
C LEU A 159 1.33 2.39 -20.61
N TYR A 160 1.13 1.19 -20.04
CA TYR A 160 2.21 0.46 -19.36
C TYR A 160 3.38 0.14 -20.32
N LYS A 161 3.08 -0.27 -21.55
CA LYS A 161 4.12 -0.51 -22.58
C LYS A 161 4.91 0.76 -22.91
N THR A 162 4.28 1.91 -22.85
CA THR A 162 4.92 3.20 -23.17
C THR A 162 5.78 3.70 -22.02
N TYR A 163 5.29 3.60 -20.77
CA TYR A 163 5.91 4.27 -19.63
C TYR A 163 6.75 3.33 -18.74
N ILE A 164 6.61 2.02 -18.86
CA ILE A 164 7.34 1.04 -18.05
C ILE A 164 8.23 0.19 -18.96
N HIS A 165 9.55 0.33 -18.79
CA HIS A 165 10.52 -0.42 -19.60
C HIS A 165 10.28 -1.94 -19.56
N ASN A 166 10.03 -2.50 -18.37
CA ASN A 166 9.79 -3.94 -18.20
C ASN A 166 8.45 -4.41 -18.82
N CYS A 167 7.57 -3.50 -19.22
CA CYS A 167 6.23 -3.81 -19.77
C CYS A 167 6.18 -3.68 -21.31
N GLN A 168 7.28 -3.36 -22.00
CA GLN A 168 7.27 -3.16 -23.47
C GLN A 168 6.65 -4.33 -24.23
N ASN A 169 6.88 -5.56 -23.77
CA ASN A 169 6.35 -6.80 -24.36
C ASN A 169 5.20 -7.41 -23.52
N LEU A 170 4.51 -6.60 -22.70
CA LEU A 170 3.41 -7.06 -21.86
C LEU A 170 2.26 -7.61 -22.71
N VAL A 171 1.84 -8.83 -22.42
CA VAL A 171 0.64 -9.47 -22.97
C VAL A 171 -0.30 -9.80 -21.83
N ILE A 172 -1.58 -9.45 -21.99
CA ILE A 172 -2.65 -9.73 -21.02
C ILE A 172 -3.79 -10.47 -21.73
N ASP A 173 -4.50 -11.33 -21.00
CA ASP A 173 -5.65 -12.12 -21.50
C ASP A 173 -7.01 -11.51 -21.13
N PHE A 174 -7.00 -10.38 -20.41
CA PHE A 174 -8.19 -9.64 -19.95
C PHE A 174 -8.33 -8.25 -20.60
N GLY A 175 -7.72 -8.03 -21.76
CA GLY A 175 -7.64 -6.70 -22.41
C GLY A 175 -8.99 -6.07 -22.71
N ALA A 176 -10.00 -6.86 -23.10
CA ALA A 176 -11.34 -6.37 -23.39
C ALA A 176 -12.16 -5.97 -22.15
N THR A 177 -11.74 -6.38 -20.94
CA THR A 177 -12.45 -6.05 -19.70
C THR A 177 -12.28 -4.56 -19.38
N LEU A 178 -13.35 -3.89 -18.99
CA LEU A 178 -13.30 -2.53 -18.46
C LEU A 178 -12.50 -2.49 -17.17
N ILE A 179 -11.65 -1.50 -16.99
CA ILE A 179 -10.74 -1.45 -15.85
C ILE A 179 -11.48 -1.35 -14.51
N THR A 180 -12.58 -0.61 -14.47
CA THR A 180 -13.43 -0.50 -13.26
C THR A 180 -14.04 -1.86 -12.90
N ASP A 181 -14.52 -2.60 -13.90
CA ASP A 181 -15.07 -3.94 -13.68
C ASP A 181 -14.00 -4.92 -13.23
N LEU A 182 -12.80 -4.86 -13.82
CA LEU A 182 -11.66 -5.68 -13.43
C LEU A 182 -11.28 -5.45 -11.96
N ILE A 183 -11.22 -4.18 -11.53
CA ILE A 183 -10.90 -3.80 -10.14
C ILE A 183 -11.94 -4.40 -9.19
N LEU A 184 -13.22 -4.24 -9.47
CA LEU A 184 -14.30 -4.69 -8.61
C LEU A 184 -14.41 -6.22 -8.59
N GLN A 185 -14.23 -6.90 -9.73
CA GLN A 185 -14.19 -8.36 -9.81
C GLN A 185 -13.03 -8.94 -8.99
N GLU A 186 -11.83 -8.40 -9.12
CA GLU A 186 -10.67 -8.88 -8.35
C GLU A 186 -10.82 -8.59 -6.84
N ALA A 187 -11.45 -7.48 -6.46
CA ALA A 187 -11.79 -7.22 -5.05
C ALA A 187 -12.78 -8.26 -4.52
N ASP A 188 -13.81 -8.60 -5.27
CA ASP A 188 -14.78 -9.66 -4.90
C ASP A 188 -14.08 -11.04 -4.79
N VAL A 189 -13.15 -11.35 -5.68
CA VAL A 189 -12.35 -12.58 -5.58
C VAL A 189 -11.51 -12.60 -4.30
N ILE A 190 -10.81 -11.50 -3.98
CA ILE A 190 -10.01 -11.38 -2.75
C ILE A 190 -10.87 -11.60 -1.50
N VAL A 191 -12.06 -10.99 -1.46
CA VAL A 191 -13.02 -11.14 -0.33
C VAL A 191 -13.46 -12.60 -0.16
N ASN A 192 -13.67 -13.32 -1.27
CA ASN A 192 -14.16 -14.70 -1.26
C ASN A 192 -13.05 -15.75 -1.05
N GLU A 193 -11.78 -15.39 -1.26
CA GLU A 193 -10.64 -16.32 -1.05
C GLU A 193 -10.41 -16.68 0.42
N ASN A 194 -11.17 -16.10 1.35
CA ASN A 194 -11.05 -16.30 2.78
C ASN A 194 -9.57 -16.23 3.21
N PRO A 195 -8.97 -15.06 3.24
CA PRO A 195 -7.55 -14.90 3.59
C PRO A 195 -7.37 -15.26 5.07
N LEU A 196 -7.18 -16.54 5.34
CA LEU A 196 -6.88 -17.08 6.69
C LEU A 196 -5.55 -16.57 7.24
N ILE A 197 -4.76 -15.88 6.42
CA ILE A 197 -3.44 -15.39 6.76
C ILE A 197 -3.37 -13.97 6.25
N ASP A 198 -3.00 -13.05 7.12
CA ASP A 198 -2.65 -11.67 6.75
C ASP A 198 -1.34 -11.68 5.94
N GLU A 199 -1.40 -12.33 4.77
CA GLU A 199 -0.27 -12.33 3.85
C GLU A 199 -0.06 -10.91 3.37
N ILE A 200 1.17 -10.45 3.47
CA ILE A 200 1.59 -9.17 2.93
C ILE A 200 1.65 -9.30 1.40
N LEU A 201 0.48 -9.40 0.80
CA LEU A 201 0.29 -9.24 -0.63
C LEU A 201 -0.14 -7.79 -0.85
N LEU A 202 0.85 -6.94 -1.08
CA LEU A 202 0.61 -5.50 -1.32
C LEU A 202 -0.38 -5.29 -2.47
N GLU A 203 -0.35 -6.13 -3.50
CA GLU A 203 -1.30 -6.11 -4.60
C GLU A 203 -2.75 -6.29 -4.15
N ASN A 204 -3.04 -7.16 -3.17
CA ASN A 204 -4.39 -7.34 -2.64
C ASN A 204 -4.86 -6.09 -1.89
N LYS A 205 -3.97 -5.50 -1.08
CA LYS A 205 -4.26 -4.27 -0.33
C LYS A 205 -4.52 -3.09 -1.27
N LEU A 206 -3.73 -2.98 -2.35
CA LEU A 206 -3.94 -1.95 -3.38
C LEU A 206 -5.28 -2.13 -4.10
N VAL A 207 -5.60 -3.35 -4.57
CA VAL A 207 -6.88 -3.63 -5.23
C VAL A 207 -8.06 -3.28 -4.33
N LEU A 208 -8.04 -3.76 -3.06
CA LEU A 208 -9.11 -3.48 -2.11
C LEU A 208 -9.23 -1.98 -1.82
N SER A 209 -8.13 -1.28 -1.62
CA SER A 209 -8.15 0.16 -1.33
C SER A 209 -8.71 0.97 -2.49
N ILE A 210 -8.36 0.64 -3.73
CA ILE A 210 -8.93 1.27 -4.93
C ILE A 210 -10.43 0.93 -5.04
N ALA A 211 -10.79 -0.34 -4.89
CA ALA A 211 -12.18 -0.79 -4.98
C ALA A 211 -13.08 -0.18 -3.90
N ILE A 212 -12.58 -0.03 -2.66
CA ILE A 212 -13.28 0.64 -1.55
C ILE A 212 -13.61 2.09 -1.94
N ARG A 213 -12.64 2.84 -2.48
CA ARG A 213 -12.88 4.22 -2.90
C ARG A 213 -13.89 4.30 -4.02
N LEU A 214 -13.76 3.48 -5.07
CA LEU A 214 -14.71 3.42 -6.17
C LEU A 214 -16.14 3.11 -5.69
N ARG A 215 -16.30 2.11 -4.80
CA ARG A 215 -17.60 1.75 -4.23
C ARG A 215 -18.17 2.85 -3.34
N ALA A 216 -17.33 3.52 -2.55
CA ALA A 216 -17.76 4.66 -1.74
C ALA A 216 -18.26 5.81 -2.62
N GLU A 217 -17.53 6.16 -3.68
CA GLU A 217 -17.96 7.17 -4.65
C GLU A 217 -19.27 6.77 -5.35
N GLN A 218 -19.40 5.52 -5.79
CA GLN A 218 -20.66 5.01 -6.37
C GLN A 218 -21.83 5.10 -5.39
N LEU A 219 -21.63 4.76 -4.11
CA LEU A 219 -22.66 4.84 -3.09
C LEU A 219 -23.07 6.30 -2.85
N ILE A 220 -22.11 7.22 -2.73
CA ILE A 220 -22.41 8.64 -2.54
C ILE A 220 -23.22 9.19 -3.72
N LEU A 221 -22.80 8.88 -4.96
CA LEU A 221 -23.51 9.34 -6.17
C LEU A 221 -24.91 8.73 -6.32
N LYS A 222 -25.18 7.55 -5.71
CA LYS A 222 -26.52 6.97 -5.61
C LYS A 222 -27.37 7.72 -4.57
N LEU A 223 -26.75 8.20 -3.48
CA LEU A 223 -27.44 8.86 -2.36
C LEU A 223 -27.67 10.36 -2.57
N ILE A 224 -26.83 11.01 -3.35
CA ILE A 224 -26.95 12.43 -3.67
C ILE A 224 -27.12 12.56 -5.20
N ASN A 225 -28.23 13.15 -5.62
CA ASN A 225 -28.47 13.45 -7.02
C ASN A 225 -27.71 14.71 -7.47
N ASP A 226 -27.51 14.85 -8.78
CA ASP A 226 -27.04 16.07 -9.45
C ASP A 226 -25.61 16.52 -9.09
N ILE A 227 -24.68 15.56 -8.87
CA ILE A 227 -23.26 15.85 -8.75
C ILE A 227 -22.55 15.58 -10.08
N ASP A 228 -22.00 16.63 -10.69
CA ASP A 228 -21.05 16.48 -11.78
C ASP A 228 -19.64 16.17 -11.21
N THR A 229 -19.20 14.92 -11.36
CA THR A 229 -17.89 14.51 -10.86
C THR A 229 -16.73 15.05 -11.69
N ASP A 230 -16.99 15.51 -12.93
CA ASP A 230 -15.93 16.07 -13.80
C ASP A 230 -15.55 17.50 -13.37
N GLU A 231 -16.42 18.20 -12.65
CA GLU A 231 -16.10 19.48 -12.03
C GLU A 231 -15.19 19.37 -10.80
N ILE A 232 -15.11 18.18 -10.18
CA ILE A 232 -14.25 17.97 -9.01
C ILE A 232 -12.80 17.71 -9.49
N LEU A 233 -11.94 18.70 -9.34
CA LEU A 233 -10.58 18.67 -9.88
C LEU A 233 -9.57 17.96 -8.97
N SER A 234 -9.82 17.88 -7.66
CA SER A 234 -8.91 17.25 -6.70
C SER A 234 -9.67 16.62 -5.53
N ASN A 235 -9.04 15.68 -4.84
CA ASN A 235 -9.57 15.05 -3.61
C ASN A 235 -11.03 14.54 -3.72
N GLN A 236 -11.41 14.00 -4.87
CA GLN A 236 -12.81 13.68 -5.21
C GLN A 236 -13.52 12.87 -4.14
N THR A 237 -12.93 11.80 -3.63
CA THR A 237 -13.57 10.95 -2.62
C THR A 237 -13.91 11.76 -1.37
N ARG A 238 -12.99 12.61 -0.91
CA ARG A 238 -13.22 13.48 0.26
C ARG A 238 -14.29 14.51 -0.01
N GLU A 239 -14.23 15.18 -1.15
CA GLU A 239 -15.23 16.21 -1.51
C GLU A 239 -16.64 15.60 -1.61
N LEU A 240 -16.77 14.41 -2.18
CA LEU A 240 -18.04 13.68 -2.21
C LEU A 240 -18.53 13.33 -0.81
N ILE A 241 -17.65 12.87 0.09
CA ILE A 241 -17.99 12.59 1.49
C ILE A 241 -18.46 13.86 2.21
N ASP A 242 -17.77 14.98 2.00
CA ASP A 242 -18.14 16.26 2.61
C ASP A 242 -19.50 16.78 2.08
N LYS A 243 -19.78 16.59 0.79
CA LYS A 243 -21.11 16.88 0.22
C LYS A 243 -22.21 16.02 0.84
N TYR A 244 -21.93 14.72 1.06
CA TYR A 244 -22.89 13.84 1.74
C TYR A 244 -23.11 14.24 3.20
N LYS A 245 -22.09 14.64 3.93
CA LYS A 245 -22.20 15.16 5.31
C LYS A 245 -23.10 16.41 5.40
N GLN A 246 -23.12 17.21 4.35
CA GLN A 246 -23.89 18.45 4.26
C GLN A 246 -25.30 18.26 3.67
N SER A 247 -25.68 17.05 3.27
CA SER A 247 -27.03 16.77 2.75
C SER A 247 -28.11 16.87 3.85
N ASP A 248 -29.38 16.96 3.45
CA ASP A 248 -30.48 17.24 4.38
C ASP A 248 -30.67 16.17 5.47
N ALA A 249 -30.34 14.90 5.21
CA ALA A 249 -30.56 13.80 6.16
C ALA A 249 -29.46 12.72 6.03
N PRO A 250 -28.21 13.00 6.39
CA PRO A 250 -27.14 12.03 6.28
C PRO A 250 -27.34 10.90 7.29
N ASN A 251 -27.26 9.65 6.83
CA ASN A 251 -27.34 8.48 7.70
C ASN A 251 -26.06 8.35 8.55
N PRO A 252 -26.14 8.31 9.90
CA PRO A 252 -24.97 8.22 10.78
C PRO A 252 -24.13 6.95 10.57
N GLU A 253 -24.75 5.83 10.21
CA GLU A 253 -24.05 4.57 9.95
C GLU A 253 -23.20 4.67 8.68
N ILE A 254 -23.76 5.21 7.61
CA ILE A 254 -23.06 5.46 6.34
C ILE A 254 -21.93 6.49 6.55
N LEU A 255 -22.15 7.53 7.36
CA LEU A 255 -21.09 8.49 7.72
C LEU A 255 -19.91 7.80 8.41
N SER A 256 -20.19 6.90 9.35
CA SER A 256 -19.14 6.10 10.02
C SER A 256 -18.34 5.24 9.05
N ILE A 257 -19.00 4.70 8.02
CA ILE A 257 -18.33 3.95 6.94
C ILE A 257 -17.42 4.88 6.13
N PHE A 258 -17.90 6.06 5.73
CA PHE A 258 -17.10 7.01 4.94
C PHE A 258 -15.91 7.58 5.73
N ASP A 259 -16.06 7.78 7.04
CA ASP A 259 -14.92 8.14 7.89
C ASP A 259 -13.84 7.04 7.90
N LYS A 260 -14.24 5.76 7.91
CA LYS A 260 -13.30 4.63 7.77
C LYS A 260 -12.67 4.60 6.37
N VAL A 261 -13.41 4.91 5.30
CA VAL A 261 -12.84 5.03 3.94
C VAL A 261 -11.72 6.06 3.93
N SER A 262 -11.94 7.24 4.48
CA SER A 262 -10.93 8.30 4.57
C SER A 262 -9.70 7.88 5.39
N LEU A 263 -9.91 7.15 6.49
CA LEU A 263 -8.83 6.71 7.38
C LEU A 263 -8.01 5.56 6.79
N MET A 264 -8.67 4.56 6.20
CA MET A 264 -8.06 3.30 5.81
C MET A 264 -7.59 3.25 4.36
N THR A 265 -8.02 4.19 3.52
CA THR A 265 -7.55 4.33 2.15
C THR A 265 -6.87 5.68 1.96
N PRO A 266 -5.68 5.88 2.55
CA PRO A 266 -5.02 7.18 2.58
C PRO A 266 -4.76 7.71 1.17
N GLU A 267 -4.80 9.02 1.05
CA GLU A 267 -4.57 9.75 -0.21
C GLU A 267 -3.20 9.43 -0.83
N ASN A 268 -2.24 8.95 -0.04
CA ASN A 268 -0.91 8.56 -0.51
C ASN A 268 -0.95 7.54 -1.65
N ILE A 269 -2.02 6.71 -1.76
CA ILE A 269 -2.20 5.81 -2.92
C ILE A 269 -2.31 6.61 -4.22
N HIS A 270 -2.82 7.85 -4.16
CA HIS A 270 -3.02 8.70 -5.32
C HIS A 270 -1.98 9.82 -5.43
N VAL A 271 -1.59 10.41 -4.30
CA VAL A 271 -0.67 11.56 -4.28
C VAL A 271 0.79 11.11 -4.47
N ASN A 272 1.17 10.01 -3.85
CA ASN A 272 2.51 9.43 -4.06
C ASN A 272 2.44 7.90 -3.88
N ALA A 273 2.17 7.20 -4.98
CA ALA A 273 2.05 5.74 -4.99
C ALA A 273 3.36 5.01 -4.66
N PHE A 274 4.50 5.72 -4.67
CA PHE A 274 5.78 5.15 -4.24
C PHE A 274 5.91 5.09 -2.71
N MET A 275 5.03 5.77 -1.97
CA MET A 275 4.91 5.69 -0.50
C MET A 275 3.83 4.66 -0.12
N TYR A 276 4.15 3.40 -0.24
CA TYR A 276 3.23 2.27 0.00
C TYR A 276 3.27 1.73 1.44
N GLU A 277 4.17 2.22 2.28
CA GLU A 277 4.35 1.78 3.66
C GLU A 277 3.03 1.78 4.46
N PRO A 278 2.18 2.82 4.42
CA PRO A 278 0.92 2.81 5.16
C PRO A 278 -0.02 1.66 4.79
N LEU A 279 0.05 1.18 3.52
CA LEU A 279 -0.74 0.02 3.08
C LEU A 279 -0.18 -1.30 3.59
N ILE A 280 1.14 -1.40 3.77
CA ILE A 280 1.75 -2.61 4.31
C ILE A 280 1.28 -2.84 5.74
N ASP A 281 1.18 -1.77 6.54
CA ASP A 281 0.74 -1.84 7.93
C ASP A 281 -0.77 -2.09 8.08
N MET A 282 -1.57 -1.81 7.03
CA MET A 282 -3.01 -2.03 7.05
C MET A 282 -3.35 -3.52 6.95
N SER A 283 -4.19 -4.02 7.86
CA SER A 283 -4.68 -5.39 7.78
C SER A 283 -5.64 -5.60 6.60
N VAL A 284 -5.41 -6.68 5.82
CA VAL A 284 -6.31 -7.09 4.73
C VAL A 284 -7.72 -7.36 5.26
N MET A 285 -7.85 -7.93 6.46
CA MET A 285 -9.16 -8.23 7.07
C MET A 285 -9.98 -6.97 7.34
N HIS A 286 -9.33 -5.88 7.75
CA HIS A 286 -10.02 -4.60 7.94
C HIS A 286 -10.49 -4.01 6.61
N LEU A 287 -9.68 -4.11 5.55
CA LEU A 287 -10.08 -3.68 4.21
C LEU A 287 -11.24 -4.51 3.66
N ILE A 288 -11.21 -5.85 3.84
CA ILE A 288 -12.31 -6.75 3.45
C ILE A 288 -13.60 -6.37 4.17
N LYS A 289 -13.52 -6.15 5.50
CA LYS A 289 -14.69 -5.75 6.27
C LYS A 289 -15.28 -4.44 5.74
N LEU A 290 -14.44 -3.42 5.55
CA LEU A 290 -14.89 -2.12 5.04
C LEU A 290 -15.51 -2.22 3.65
N TYR A 291 -14.91 -3.03 2.75
CA TYR A 291 -15.46 -3.27 1.42
C TYR A 291 -16.86 -3.90 1.49
N ASN A 292 -17.05 -4.89 2.37
CA ASN A 292 -18.35 -5.55 2.57
C ASN A 292 -19.37 -4.60 3.21
N ASP A 293 -18.98 -3.79 4.19
CA ASP A 293 -19.85 -2.79 4.83
C ASP A 293 -20.42 -1.84 3.77
N ILE A 294 -19.59 -1.36 2.83
CA ILE A 294 -20.06 -0.50 1.72
C ILE A 294 -21.02 -1.26 0.80
N LYS A 295 -20.69 -2.51 0.42
CA LYS A 295 -21.52 -3.32 -0.48
C LYS A 295 -22.91 -3.57 0.09
N CYS A 296 -23.03 -3.80 1.39
CA CYS A 296 -24.33 -3.99 2.04
C CYS A 296 -25.26 -2.76 1.80
N HIS A 297 -24.75 -1.55 1.92
CA HIS A 297 -25.53 -0.34 1.69
C HIS A 297 -25.74 0.03 0.21
N MET A 298 -25.07 -0.67 -0.73
CA MET A 298 -25.36 -0.51 -2.16
C MET A 298 -26.51 -1.38 -2.65
N ALA A 299 -26.84 -2.47 -1.91
CA ALA A 299 -27.91 -3.40 -2.27
C ALA A 299 -29.31 -2.89 -1.90
N ASP A 300 -29.39 -1.93 -0.96
CA ASP A 300 -30.59 -1.21 -0.55
C ASP A 300 -30.84 -0.01 -1.50
#